data_ea4bfaf91271906864b72d97e3940882
#
_entry.id   ea4bfaf91271906864b72d97e3940882
#
_cell.length_a   1.000
_cell.length_b   1.000
_cell.length_c   1.000
_cell.angle_alpha   90.00
_cell.angle_beta   90.00
_cell.angle_gamma   90.00
#
_symmetry.space_group_name_H-M   'P 1'
#
loop_
_entity.id
_entity.type
_entity.pdbx_description
1 polymer ?
#
loop_
_entity_poly.entity_id
_entity_poly.type
_entity_poly.pdbx_seq_one_letter_code
_entity_poly.pdbx_strand_id
1 'polypeptide(L)'
;MKLLALQADFTRCGIAPSILEHEFTGWKDLPKARGLYSIWQGDLCIYVGQGGGKTGIRDRFHHHHNKAHGILQAGTSHGKGWVANRLMEGWAPSTWTVEYFCCEKATHRTYLEGAMMLVFDPLCNDETYEDRLTA
;
A
#
# COMPACT_ATOMS: atom_id res chain seq x y z
N MET A 1 -6.08 -10.06 11.33
CA MET A 1 -5.48 -9.32 10.20
C MET A 1 -6.11 -9.77 8.89
N LYS A 2 -6.35 -8.83 8.03
CA LYS A 2 -7.09 -9.05 6.76
C LYS A 2 -6.30 -9.88 5.76
N LEU A 3 -4.97 -9.77 5.75
CA LEU A 3 -4.11 -10.57 4.88
C LEU A 3 -4.19 -12.08 5.15
N LEU A 4 -4.70 -12.50 6.30
CA LEU A 4 -4.94 -13.91 6.58
C LEU A 4 -5.97 -14.55 5.62
N ALA A 5 -6.79 -13.74 4.96
CA ALA A 5 -7.72 -14.24 3.93
C ALA A 5 -6.99 -14.85 2.72
N LEU A 6 -5.69 -14.59 2.57
CA LEU A 6 -4.87 -15.11 1.47
C LEU A 6 -4.13 -16.40 1.81
N GLN A 7 -4.53 -17.12 2.84
CA GLN A 7 -3.79 -18.30 3.30
C GLN A 7 -3.59 -19.35 2.19
N ALA A 8 -4.61 -19.60 1.37
CA ALA A 8 -4.50 -20.53 0.26
C ALA A 8 -3.48 -20.06 -0.79
N ASP A 9 -3.40 -18.77 -1.02
CA ASP A 9 -2.45 -18.17 -1.97
C ASP A 9 -1.02 -18.24 -1.45
N PHE A 10 -0.81 -18.02 -0.17
CA PHE A 10 0.50 -18.21 0.47
C PHE A 10 0.95 -19.66 0.36
N THR A 11 0.06 -20.59 0.61
CA THR A 11 0.36 -22.03 0.49
C THR A 11 0.75 -22.39 -0.94
N ARG A 12 0.05 -21.83 -1.94
CA ARG A 12 0.37 -22.04 -3.36
C ARG A 12 1.78 -21.54 -3.70
N CYS A 13 2.22 -20.44 -3.11
CA CYS A 13 3.57 -19.91 -3.28
C CYS A 13 4.61 -20.68 -2.45
N GLY A 14 4.19 -21.56 -1.56
CA GLY A 14 5.09 -22.26 -0.66
C GLY A 14 5.72 -21.37 0.40
N ILE A 15 5.02 -20.30 0.81
CA ILE A 15 5.51 -19.37 1.81
C ILE A 15 4.61 -19.34 3.05
N ALA A 16 5.23 -19.02 4.18
CA ALA A 16 4.54 -18.76 5.44
C ALA A 16 4.95 -17.38 5.93
N PRO A 17 4.36 -16.32 5.38
CA PRO A 17 4.82 -14.96 5.66
C PRO A 17 4.50 -14.53 7.09
N SER A 18 5.37 -13.68 7.64
CA SER A 18 5.13 -12.99 8.89
C SER A 18 4.37 -11.71 8.56
N ILE A 19 3.06 -11.70 8.83
CA ILE A 19 2.19 -10.55 8.55
C ILE A 19 2.24 -9.61 9.74
N LEU A 20 2.54 -8.34 9.47
CA LEU A 20 2.65 -7.30 10.49
C LEU A 20 1.69 -6.16 10.17
N GLU A 21 1.27 -5.46 11.21
CA GLU A 21 0.39 -4.30 11.11
C GLU A 21 1.10 -3.07 11.65
N HIS A 22 0.89 -1.93 11.01
CA HIS A 22 1.49 -0.67 11.40
C HIS A 22 0.57 0.51 11.09
N GLU A 23 0.80 1.64 11.75
CA GLU A 23 0.14 2.89 11.38
C GLU A 23 0.74 3.43 10.08
N PHE A 24 -0.10 3.99 9.21
CA PHE A 24 0.36 4.59 7.95
C PHE A 24 1.37 5.71 8.18
N THR A 25 1.14 6.54 9.21
CA THR A 25 2.03 7.66 9.54
C THR A 25 3.38 7.23 10.11
N GLY A 26 3.51 5.99 10.56
CA GLY A 26 4.74 5.43 11.10
C GLY A 26 5.62 4.77 10.04
N TRP A 27 5.61 5.25 8.81
CA TRP A 27 6.29 4.63 7.68
C TRP A 27 7.80 4.44 7.89
N LYS A 28 8.43 5.25 8.74
CA LYS A 28 9.87 5.14 9.02
C LYS A 28 10.25 3.84 9.72
N ASP A 29 9.30 3.21 10.39
CA ASP A 29 9.51 1.94 11.09
C ASP A 29 9.27 0.73 10.19
N LEU A 30 8.82 0.92 8.96
CA LEU A 30 8.64 -0.15 8.00
C LEU A 30 9.99 -0.67 7.49
N PRO A 31 10.08 -1.96 7.15
CA PRO A 31 11.36 -2.53 6.72
C PRO A 31 11.78 -2.04 5.34
N LYS A 32 13.10 -1.92 5.13
CA LYS A 32 13.71 -1.69 3.82
C LYS A 32 13.83 -3.02 3.08
N ALA A 33 12.75 -3.75 2.97
CA ALA A 33 12.71 -5.09 2.40
C ALA A 33 11.66 -5.17 1.31
N ARG A 34 11.87 -6.06 0.35
CA ARG A 34 10.89 -6.34 -0.70
C ARG A 34 9.69 -7.04 -0.11
N GLY A 35 8.51 -6.64 -0.52
CA GLY A 35 7.29 -7.24 -0.01
C GLY A 35 6.03 -6.61 -0.56
N LEU A 36 4.94 -6.92 0.10
CA LEU A 36 3.60 -6.47 -0.26
C LEU A 36 2.94 -5.78 0.92
N TYR A 37 2.03 -4.86 0.61
CA TYR A 37 1.29 -4.14 1.64
C TYR A 37 -0.12 -3.82 1.19
N SER A 38 -0.99 -3.66 2.17
CA SER A 38 -2.35 -3.16 1.99
C SER A 38 -2.62 -2.04 2.98
N ILE A 39 -3.32 -1.01 2.53
CA ILE A 39 -3.65 0.17 3.34
C ILE A 39 -5.15 0.16 3.59
N TRP A 40 -5.55 0.40 4.83
CA TRP A 40 -6.93 0.24 5.29
C TRP A 40 -7.42 1.45 6.08
N GLN A 41 -8.68 1.79 5.88
CA GLN A 41 -9.44 2.62 6.80
C GLN A 41 -10.57 1.76 7.35
N GLY A 42 -10.44 1.30 8.59
CA GLY A 42 -11.34 0.30 9.14
C GLY A 42 -11.29 -0.98 8.31
N ASP A 43 -12.44 -1.42 7.82
CA ASP A 43 -12.56 -2.62 6.98
C ASP A 43 -12.51 -2.32 5.47
N LEU A 44 -12.31 -1.05 5.11
CA LEU A 44 -12.21 -0.64 3.72
C LEU A 44 -10.76 -0.69 3.26
N CYS A 45 -10.47 -1.49 2.23
CA CYS A 45 -9.15 -1.48 1.61
C CYS A 45 -9.03 -0.26 0.69
N ILE A 46 -8.07 0.59 1.00
CA ILE A 46 -7.83 1.80 0.21
C ILE A 46 -6.89 1.50 -0.95
N TYR A 47 -5.79 0.79 -0.67
CA TYR A 47 -4.74 0.59 -1.65
C TYR A 47 -3.96 -0.69 -1.37
N VAL A 48 -3.51 -1.33 -2.44
CA VAL A 48 -2.64 -2.52 -2.41
C VAL A 48 -1.42 -2.21 -3.27
N GLY A 49 -0.23 -2.57 -2.80
CA GLY A 49 0.98 -2.35 -3.57
C GLY A 49 2.12 -3.28 -3.20
N GLN A 50 3.20 -3.17 -3.96
CA GLN A 50 4.43 -3.88 -3.68
C GLN A 50 5.63 -2.96 -3.68
N GLY A 51 6.61 -3.27 -2.85
CA GLY A 51 7.91 -2.64 -2.83
C GLY A 51 8.95 -3.63 -3.35
N GLY A 52 9.36 -3.48 -4.62
CA GLY A 52 10.29 -4.40 -5.27
C GLY A 52 11.72 -3.88 -5.41
N GLY A 53 11.98 -2.61 -5.09
CA GLY A 53 13.29 -2.01 -5.15
C GLY A 53 14.18 -2.35 -3.94
N LYS A 54 15.38 -1.79 -3.92
CA LYS A 54 16.36 -2.02 -2.83
C LYS A 54 15.85 -1.60 -1.46
N THR A 55 15.09 -0.52 -1.39
CA THR A 55 14.52 0.02 -0.15
C THR A 55 13.09 -0.46 0.08
N GLY A 56 12.55 -1.23 -0.86
CA GLY A 56 11.36 -2.04 -0.72
C GLY A 56 10.12 -1.29 -0.23
N ILE A 57 9.47 -1.87 0.77
CA ILE A 57 8.21 -1.34 1.33
C ILE A 57 8.39 0.07 1.88
N ARG A 58 9.45 0.34 2.62
CA ARG A 58 9.68 1.67 3.21
C ARG A 58 9.74 2.78 2.16
N ASP A 59 10.39 2.53 1.04
CA ASP A 59 10.52 3.50 -0.03
C ASP A 59 9.17 3.88 -0.63
N ARG A 60 8.31 2.88 -0.86
CA ARG A 60 6.96 3.13 -1.36
C ARG A 60 6.14 3.98 -0.39
N PHE A 61 6.24 3.70 0.91
CA PHE A 61 5.55 4.50 1.92
C PHE A 61 6.12 5.90 2.06
N HIS A 62 7.43 6.06 1.87
CA HIS A 62 8.04 7.39 1.80
C HIS A 62 7.40 8.23 0.68
N HIS A 63 7.18 7.65 -0.49
CA HIS A 63 6.50 8.36 -1.59
C HIS A 63 5.06 8.74 -1.22
N HIS A 64 4.30 7.83 -0.65
CA HIS A 64 2.93 8.13 -0.21
C HIS A 64 2.89 9.23 0.83
N HIS A 65 3.79 9.18 1.80
CA HIS A 65 3.90 10.20 2.85
C HIS A 65 4.27 11.57 2.28
N ASN A 66 5.22 11.63 1.37
CA ASN A 66 5.64 12.89 0.75
C ASN A 66 4.51 13.55 -0.04
N LYS A 67 3.72 12.78 -0.76
CA LYS A 67 2.54 13.31 -1.46
C LYS A 67 1.54 13.90 -0.47
N ALA A 68 1.23 13.18 0.60
CA ALA A 68 0.32 13.65 1.63
C ALA A 68 0.83 14.94 2.28
N HIS A 69 2.09 14.98 2.65
CA HIS A 69 2.71 16.13 3.33
C HIS A 69 2.77 17.34 2.40
N GLY A 70 3.15 17.17 1.15
CA GLY A 70 3.21 18.24 0.17
C GLY A 70 1.87 18.92 -0.04
N ILE A 71 0.79 18.16 -0.08
CA ILE A 71 -0.56 18.70 -0.22
C ILE A 71 -0.99 19.48 1.02
N LEU A 72 -0.75 18.91 2.20
CA LEU A 72 -1.10 19.55 3.46
C LEU A 72 -0.35 20.87 3.67
N GLN A 73 0.94 20.93 3.30
CA GLN A 73 1.73 22.15 3.42
C GLN A 73 1.41 23.19 2.37
N ALA A 74 1.18 22.78 1.14
CA ALA A 74 0.90 23.69 0.05
C ALA A 74 -0.48 24.35 0.17
N GLY A 75 -1.39 23.76 0.92
CA GLY A 75 -2.76 24.23 1.02
C GLY A 75 -3.49 24.22 -0.33
N THR A 76 -3.00 23.42 -1.27
CA THR A 76 -3.50 23.40 -2.64
C THR A 76 -3.98 22.00 -3.01
N SER A 77 -4.89 21.94 -3.95
CA SER A 77 -5.40 20.70 -4.51
C SER A 77 -4.52 20.14 -5.62
N HIS A 78 -3.23 20.48 -5.65
CA HIS A 78 -2.30 20.06 -6.68
C HIS A 78 -1.60 18.76 -6.34
N GLY A 79 -2.32 17.75 -6.03
CA GLY A 79 -1.74 16.42 -5.87
C GLY A 79 -2.29 15.53 -6.95
N LYS A 80 -1.42 14.86 -7.68
CA LYS A 80 -1.80 13.72 -8.49
C LYS A 80 -1.65 12.47 -7.64
N GLY A 81 -2.54 11.52 -7.82
CA GLY A 81 -2.50 10.26 -7.15
C GLY A 81 -3.57 10.06 -6.11
N TRP A 82 -3.71 8.82 -5.70
CA TRP A 82 -4.80 8.42 -4.82
C TRP A 82 -4.73 9.08 -3.43
N VAL A 83 -3.52 9.29 -2.91
CA VAL A 83 -3.35 9.96 -1.61
C VAL A 83 -3.88 11.38 -1.67
N ALA A 84 -3.52 12.11 -2.73
CA ALA A 84 -3.97 13.47 -2.95
C ALA A 84 -5.49 13.56 -3.01
N ASN A 85 -6.10 12.67 -3.79
CA ASN A 85 -7.55 12.64 -3.96
C ASN A 85 -8.27 12.38 -2.64
N ARG A 86 -7.75 11.44 -1.82
CA ARG A 86 -8.35 11.16 -0.50
C ARG A 86 -8.25 12.35 0.44
N LEU A 87 -7.11 13.04 0.45
CA LEU A 87 -6.95 14.23 1.29
C LEU A 87 -7.90 15.35 0.88
N MET A 88 -8.11 15.56 -0.41
CA MET A 88 -9.05 16.55 -0.91
C MET A 88 -10.50 16.24 -0.54
N GLU A 89 -10.82 14.96 -0.37
CA GLU A 89 -12.14 14.52 0.10
C GLU A 89 -12.27 14.56 1.63
N GLY A 90 -11.25 15.01 2.34
CA GLY A 90 -11.27 15.14 3.80
C GLY A 90 -10.88 13.89 4.57
N TRP A 91 -10.29 12.89 3.91
CA TRP A 91 -9.82 11.69 4.60
C TRP A 91 -8.55 12.00 5.38
N ALA A 92 -8.42 11.40 6.57
CA ALA A 92 -7.27 11.64 7.46
C ALA A 92 -6.31 10.45 7.46
N PRO A 93 -5.09 10.59 6.90
CA PRO A 93 -4.09 9.51 6.89
C PRO A 93 -3.73 8.98 8.28
N SER A 94 -3.92 9.77 9.33
CA SER A 94 -3.69 9.34 10.71
C SER A 94 -4.62 8.20 11.15
N THR A 95 -5.72 7.98 10.42
CA THR A 95 -6.67 6.89 10.71
C THR A 95 -6.38 5.62 9.92
N TRP A 96 -5.40 5.66 9.02
CA TRP A 96 -5.09 4.52 8.15
C TRP A 96 -4.14 3.56 8.83
N THR A 97 -4.36 2.27 8.58
CA THR A 97 -3.46 1.20 9.00
C THR A 97 -2.89 0.47 7.79
N VAL A 98 -1.75 -0.17 7.99
CA VAL A 98 -1.05 -0.92 6.97
C VAL A 98 -0.85 -2.34 7.46
N GLU A 99 -1.19 -3.31 6.63
CA GLU A 99 -0.76 -4.69 6.82
C GLU A 99 0.28 -5.01 5.75
N TYR A 100 1.38 -5.64 6.14
CA TYR A 100 2.47 -5.91 5.22
C TYR A 100 3.20 -7.20 5.58
N PHE A 101 3.90 -7.74 4.59
CA PHE A 101 4.81 -8.88 4.78
C PHE A 101 5.95 -8.81 3.79
N CYS A 102 7.10 -9.36 4.18
CA CYS A 102 8.26 -9.44 3.30
C CYS A 102 8.08 -10.61 2.33
N CYS A 103 8.48 -10.40 1.08
CA CYS A 103 8.39 -11.40 0.02
C CYS A 103 9.45 -11.10 -1.03
N GLU A 104 10.51 -11.90 -1.05
CA GLU A 104 11.69 -11.64 -1.89
C GLU A 104 11.50 -11.94 -3.37
N LYS A 105 10.75 -12.99 -3.68
CA LYS A 105 10.64 -13.47 -5.06
C LYS A 105 9.64 -12.65 -5.86
N ALA A 106 10.10 -12.05 -6.95
CA ALA A 106 9.27 -11.17 -7.79
C ALA A 106 8.02 -11.86 -8.34
N THR A 107 8.13 -13.11 -8.75
CA THR A 107 6.99 -13.87 -9.26
C THR A 107 5.91 -14.10 -8.19
N HIS A 108 6.33 -14.35 -6.95
CA HIS A 108 5.42 -14.47 -5.82
C HIS A 108 4.74 -13.13 -5.53
N ARG A 109 5.48 -12.02 -5.55
CA ARG A 109 4.89 -10.70 -5.33
C ARG A 109 3.84 -10.35 -6.37
N THR A 110 4.13 -10.63 -7.64
CA THR A 110 3.17 -10.37 -8.72
C THR A 110 1.89 -11.18 -8.57
N TYR A 111 2.03 -12.47 -8.28
CA TYR A 111 0.87 -13.33 -8.04
C TYR A 111 0.04 -12.87 -6.84
N LEU A 112 0.71 -12.62 -5.71
CA LEU A 112 0.02 -12.25 -4.47
C LEU A 112 -0.59 -10.85 -4.54
N GLU A 113 0.02 -9.90 -5.23
CA GLU A 113 -0.60 -8.59 -5.46
C GLU A 113 -1.90 -8.74 -6.24
N GLY A 114 -1.91 -9.56 -7.29
CA GLY A 114 -3.12 -9.85 -8.04
C GLY A 114 -4.21 -10.49 -7.17
N ALA A 115 -3.84 -11.45 -6.32
CA ALA A 115 -4.76 -12.08 -5.38
C ALA A 115 -5.32 -11.06 -4.37
N MET A 116 -4.47 -10.17 -3.84
CA MET A 116 -4.89 -9.11 -2.93
C MET A 116 -5.89 -8.16 -3.61
N MET A 117 -5.62 -7.77 -4.84
CA MET A 117 -6.52 -6.91 -5.60
C MET A 117 -7.88 -7.56 -5.82
N LEU A 118 -7.88 -8.86 -6.13
CA LEU A 118 -9.12 -9.59 -6.35
C LEU A 118 -9.95 -9.76 -5.06
N VAL A 119 -9.29 -10.11 -3.96
CA VAL A 119 -9.95 -10.40 -2.69
C VAL A 119 -10.39 -9.12 -1.97
N PHE A 120 -9.55 -8.08 -1.98
CA PHE A 120 -9.80 -6.86 -1.21
C PHE A 120 -10.49 -5.76 -2.01
N ASP A 121 -10.46 -5.82 -3.34
CA ASP A 121 -11.05 -4.83 -4.24
C ASP A 121 -10.70 -3.39 -3.82
N PRO A 122 -9.41 -3.02 -3.84
CA PRO A 122 -8.97 -1.74 -3.30
C PRO A 122 -9.54 -0.55 -4.07
N LEU A 123 -9.95 0.46 -3.33
CA LEU A 123 -10.64 1.64 -3.86
C LEU A 123 -9.79 2.47 -4.81
N CYS A 124 -8.49 2.59 -4.55
CA CYS A 124 -7.65 3.61 -5.17
C CYS A 124 -6.59 3.10 -6.15
N ASN A 125 -6.54 1.80 -6.45
CA ASN A 125 -5.49 1.26 -7.33
C ASN A 125 -5.61 1.77 -8.77
N ASP A 126 -6.82 1.91 -9.28
CA ASP A 126 -7.06 2.42 -10.63
C ASP A 126 -6.65 3.88 -10.77
N GLU A 127 -6.89 4.69 -9.74
CA GLU A 127 -6.47 6.10 -9.70
C GLU A 127 -4.95 6.23 -9.82
N THR A 128 -4.20 5.35 -9.15
CA THR A 128 -2.74 5.36 -9.22
C THR A 128 -2.25 4.99 -10.62
N TYR A 129 -2.90 4.03 -11.27
CA TYR A 129 -2.57 3.62 -12.62
C TYR A 129 -2.80 4.78 -13.61
N GLU A 130 -3.95 5.45 -13.52
CA GLU A 130 -4.27 6.60 -14.36
C GLU A 130 -3.25 7.73 -14.19
N ASP A 131 -2.80 7.99 -12.97
CA ASP A 131 -1.75 8.97 -12.69
C ASP A 131 -0.46 8.66 -13.46
N ARG A 132 -0.06 7.41 -13.54
CA ARG A 132 1.12 7.01 -14.31
C ARG A 132 0.97 7.26 -15.80
N LEU A 133 -0.24 7.09 -16.32
CA LEU A 133 -0.52 7.31 -17.74
C LEU A 133 -0.57 8.80 -18.09
N THR A 134 -0.92 9.65 -17.15
CA THR A 134 -1.09 11.09 -17.37
C THR A 134 0.12 11.92 -16.93
N ALA A 135 1.03 11.29 -16.24
CA ALA A 135 2.27 11.93 -15.83
C ALA A 135 3.23 12.03 -17.01
#